data_f4a3fd30f5e5e46cdedc0ae155d05d68
#
_entry.id   f4a3fd30f5e5e46cdedc0ae155d05d68
#
_cell.length_a   1.000
_cell.length_b   1.000
_cell.length_c   1.000
_cell.angle_alpha   90.00
_cell.angle_beta   90.00
_cell.angle_gamma   90.00
#
_symmetry.space_group_name_H-M   'P 1'
#
loop_
_entity.id
_entity.type
_entity.pdbx_description
1 polymer ?
#
loop_
_entity_poly.entity_id
_entity_poly.type
_entity_poly.pdbx_seq_one_letter_code
_entity_poly.pdbx_strand_id
1 'polypeptide(L)'
;SHIDIILISHLHADHFLDLAGLEVYLAYHPLVNCPTVRVFAPEGIDERLSAATGNPDPIPPGASRAPYEFIALSEGDSIEAGRAIITAVPVEHPVPAFGFRIAVGDTVLAYTGDTDVCEGASALASGVDLLLCEAGYVEGRDDHFQGIHLTGKRAGILAREAGVKKLVLTHIPPWTDRKVPLEEARAEFDGPLELAESLRTYTL
;
A
#
# COMPACT_ATOMS: atom_id res chain seq x y z
N SER A 1 16.33 -14.10 -0.13
CA SER A 1 15.30 -13.27 -0.78
C SER A 1 15.98 -12.04 -1.31
N HIS A 2 15.61 -11.61 -2.49
CA HIS A 2 16.08 -10.38 -3.13
C HIS A 2 14.91 -9.39 -3.16
N ILE A 3 15.15 -8.15 -2.75
CA ILE A 3 14.19 -7.06 -2.85
C ILE A 3 14.76 -6.07 -3.85
N ASP A 4 14.02 -5.82 -4.93
CA ASP A 4 14.45 -4.91 -6.01
C ASP A 4 13.95 -3.49 -5.75
N ILE A 5 12.70 -3.37 -5.28
CA ILE A 5 12.04 -2.11 -4.97
C ILE A 5 11.13 -2.24 -3.75
N ILE A 6 10.87 -1.12 -3.10
CA ILE A 6 9.87 -0.97 -2.04
C ILE A 6 8.95 0.19 -2.43
N LEU A 7 7.65 -0.01 -2.24
CA LEU A 7 6.62 0.99 -2.47
C LEU A 7 5.98 1.34 -1.12
N ILE A 8 6.01 2.60 -0.74
CA ILE A 8 5.37 3.11 0.48
C ILE A 8 4.19 3.97 0.09
N SER A 9 3.00 3.57 0.51
CA SER A 9 1.76 4.28 0.17
C SER A 9 1.68 5.65 0.81
N HIS A 10 2.01 5.77 2.08
CA HIS A 10 2.00 7.02 2.84
C HIS A 10 2.90 6.94 4.08
N LEU A 11 3.08 8.06 4.79
CA LEU A 11 4.06 8.18 5.86
C LEU A 11 3.44 8.12 7.27
N HIS A 12 2.36 7.35 7.51
CA HIS A 12 2.02 6.94 8.86
C HIS A 12 2.97 5.84 9.35
N ALA A 13 3.20 5.80 10.64
CA ALA A 13 4.28 4.99 11.24
C ALA A 13 4.16 3.49 10.92
N ASP A 14 2.96 2.96 10.93
CA ASP A 14 2.65 1.55 10.67
C ASP A 14 2.81 1.13 9.20
N HIS A 15 3.09 2.09 8.30
CA HIS A 15 3.33 1.83 6.88
C HIS A 15 4.77 1.96 6.44
N PHE A 16 5.66 2.56 7.23
CA PHE A 16 7.07 2.74 6.82
C PHE A 16 8.13 2.35 7.87
N LEU A 17 7.76 2.20 9.16
CA LEU A 17 8.77 1.96 10.21
C LEU A 17 9.52 0.63 10.06
N ASP A 18 8.97 -0.35 9.36
CA ASP A 18 9.66 -1.60 9.05
C ASP A 18 10.95 -1.39 8.22
N LEU A 19 11.04 -0.26 7.52
CA LEU A 19 12.28 0.13 6.83
C LEU A 19 13.45 0.27 7.81
N ALA A 20 13.22 0.68 9.05
CA ALA A 20 14.27 0.81 10.06
C ALA A 20 14.91 -0.55 10.41
N GLY A 21 14.07 -1.57 10.61
CA GLY A 21 14.53 -2.93 10.85
C GLY A 21 15.21 -3.56 9.63
N LEU A 22 14.65 -3.33 8.45
CA LEU A 22 15.21 -3.81 7.20
C LEU A 22 16.55 -3.14 6.88
N GLU A 23 16.72 -1.85 7.17
CA GLU A 23 18.00 -1.14 7.03
C GLU A 23 19.13 -1.83 7.81
N VAL A 24 18.86 -2.16 9.08
CA VAL A 24 19.83 -2.88 9.92
C VAL A 24 20.15 -4.26 9.32
N TYR A 25 19.13 -5.00 8.90
CA TYR A 25 19.33 -6.30 8.27
C TYR A 25 20.18 -6.22 7.00
N LEU A 26 19.89 -5.30 6.11
CA LEU A 26 20.62 -5.14 4.85
C LEU A 26 22.05 -4.66 5.05
N ALA A 27 22.26 -3.77 6.03
CA ALA A 27 23.57 -3.17 6.32
C ALA A 27 24.53 -4.13 7.05
N TYR A 28 24.03 -4.99 7.92
CA TYR A 28 24.86 -5.76 8.84
C TYR A 28 24.79 -7.28 8.70
N HIS A 29 23.88 -7.82 7.88
CA HIS A 29 23.78 -9.26 7.71
C HIS A 29 24.99 -9.82 6.93
N PRO A 30 25.80 -10.72 7.50
CA PRO A 30 27.10 -11.10 6.96
C PRO A 30 27.07 -11.85 5.62
N LEU A 31 25.91 -12.42 5.26
CA LEU A 31 25.72 -13.18 4.03
C LEU A 31 24.89 -12.43 2.98
N VAL A 32 24.48 -11.20 3.27
CA VAL A 32 23.68 -10.38 2.36
C VAL A 32 24.60 -9.33 1.74
N ASN A 33 24.89 -9.50 0.46
CA ASN A 33 25.50 -8.45 -0.35
C ASN A 33 24.34 -7.83 -1.15
N CYS A 34 23.62 -6.90 -0.52
CA CYS A 34 22.47 -6.26 -1.14
C CYS A 34 22.91 -5.03 -1.93
N PRO A 35 22.50 -4.92 -3.20
CA PRO A 35 22.54 -3.65 -3.89
C PRO A 35 21.63 -2.65 -3.16
N THR A 36 21.83 -1.37 -3.37
CA THR A 36 20.92 -0.33 -2.89
C THR A 36 19.50 -0.61 -3.36
N VAL A 37 18.55 -0.64 -2.41
CA VAL A 37 17.13 -0.86 -2.69
C VAL A 37 16.46 0.47 -2.97
N ARG A 38 15.78 0.59 -4.11
CA ARG A 38 14.99 1.77 -4.43
C ARG A 38 13.69 1.77 -3.63
N VAL A 39 13.43 2.88 -2.91
CA VAL A 39 12.22 3.07 -2.10
C VAL A 39 11.44 4.23 -2.70
N PHE A 40 10.31 3.92 -3.30
CA PHE A 40 9.37 4.91 -3.83
C PHE A 40 8.35 5.24 -2.74
N ALA A 41 8.26 6.51 -2.35
CA ALA A 41 7.45 6.96 -1.23
C ALA A 41 7.00 8.42 -1.42
N PRO A 42 5.99 8.90 -0.68
CA PRO A 42 5.75 10.34 -0.56
C PRO A 42 6.99 11.10 -0.10
N GLU A 43 7.09 12.37 -0.48
CA GLU A 43 8.19 13.26 -0.08
C GLU A 43 8.36 13.31 1.45
N GLY A 44 9.61 13.32 1.93
CA GLY A 44 9.96 13.40 3.35
C GLY A 44 10.13 12.05 4.05
N ILE A 45 10.17 10.94 3.32
CA ILE A 45 10.40 9.61 3.91
C ILE A 45 11.78 9.51 4.60
N ASP A 46 12.82 10.06 3.99
CA ASP A 46 14.19 10.05 4.51
C ASP A 46 14.30 10.81 5.84
N GLU A 47 13.68 11.97 5.94
CA GLU A 47 13.61 12.77 7.15
C GLU A 47 12.86 12.04 8.27
N ARG A 48 11.69 11.45 7.95
CA ARG A 48 10.89 10.70 8.93
C ARG A 48 11.60 9.45 9.42
N LEU A 49 12.21 8.69 8.52
CA LEU A 49 12.97 7.49 8.90
C LEU A 49 14.21 7.88 9.74
N SER A 50 14.90 8.97 9.38
CA SER A 50 16.02 9.50 10.15
C SER A 50 15.61 9.90 11.57
N ALA A 51 14.50 10.60 11.71
CA ALA A 51 13.95 10.96 13.01
C ALA A 51 13.56 9.73 13.84
N ALA A 52 12.95 8.72 13.22
CA ALA A 52 12.53 7.49 13.88
C ALA A 52 13.72 6.62 14.35
N THR A 53 14.82 6.63 13.60
CA THR A 53 16.04 5.84 13.93
C THR A 53 17.03 6.60 14.81
N GLY A 54 16.74 7.84 15.18
CA GLY A 54 17.63 8.67 16.01
C GLY A 54 18.87 9.17 15.27
N ASN A 55 18.88 9.14 13.95
CA ASN A 55 19.94 9.71 13.12
C ASN A 55 19.49 11.07 12.58
N PRO A 56 19.82 12.20 13.27
CA PRO A 56 19.28 13.52 12.97
C PRO A 56 19.96 14.21 11.78
N ASP A 57 21.03 13.65 11.26
CA ASP A 57 21.77 14.31 10.17
C ASP A 57 21.01 14.08 8.85
N PRO A 58 20.53 15.15 8.20
CA PRO A 58 19.93 15.04 6.89
C PRO A 58 20.94 14.48 5.91
N ILE A 59 20.51 13.54 5.08
CA ILE A 59 21.35 13.00 4.02
C ILE A 59 21.64 14.13 3.04
N PRO A 60 22.91 14.42 2.73
CA PRO A 60 23.23 15.45 1.75
C PRO A 60 22.52 15.17 0.42
N PRO A 61 22.04 16.21 -0.31
CA PRO A 61 21.46 16.02 -1.63
C PRO A 61 22.38 15.21 -2.54
N GLY A 62 21.87 14.11 -3.11
CA GLY A 62 22.63 13.21 -3.98
C GLY A 62 23.44 12.12 -3.27
N ALA A 63 23.39 12.03 -1.94
CA ALA A 63 23.91 10.89 -1.20
C ALA A 63 22.79 9.87 -0.95
N SER A 64 23.03 8.63 -1.33
CA SER A 64 22.13 7.53 -0.96
C SER A 64 22.33 7.16 0.50
N ARG A 65 21.25 7.01 1.27
CA ARG A 65 21.30 6.33 2.54
C ARG A 65 21.50 4.85 2.24
N ALA A 66 22.70 4.33 2.46
CA ALA A 66 22.88 2.89 2.32
C ALA A 66 22.03 2.18 3.40
N PRO A 67 21.17 1.22 3.05
CA PRO A 67 21.06 0.56 1.75
C PRO A 67 19.91 1.08 0.85
N TYR A 68 19.35 2.27 1.11
CA TYR A 68 18.19 2.80 0.39
C TYR A 68 18.54 3.96 -0.54
N GLU A 69 17.87 3.98 -1.68
CA GLU A 69 17.73 5.13 -2.56
C GLU A 69 16.27 5.57 -2.52
N PHE A 70 16.00 6.73 -1.89
CA PHE A 70 14.64 7.28 -1.78
C PHE A 70 14.28 8.08 -3.02
N ILE A 71 13.11 7.78 -3.58
CA ILE A 71 12.55 8.41 -4.78
C ILE A 71 11.16 8.91 -4.41
N ALA A 72 10.96 10.23 -4.48
CA ALA A 72 9.67 10.84 -4.20
C ALA A 72 8.65 10.47 -5.28
N LEU A 73 7.44 10.09 -4.86
CA LEU A 73 6.32 9.78 -5.73
C LEU A 73 5.55 11.04 -6.11
N SER A 74 5.14 11.08 -7.35
CA SER A 74 4.20 12.05 -7.89
C SER A 74 3.01 11.35 -8.55
N GLU A 75 1.91 12.08 -8.73
CA GLU A 75 0.73 11.57 -9.44
C GLU A 75 1.08 11.08 -10.84
N GLY A 76 0.66 9.85 -11.15
CA GLY A 76 0.85 9.24 -12.45
C GLY A 76 2.24 8.72 -12.73
N ASP A 77 3.13 8.73 -11.72
CA ASP A 77 4.46 8.12 -11.89
C ASP A 77 4.35 6.67 -12.31
N SER A 78 5.15 6.32 -13.31
CA SER A 78 5.27 4.96 -13.84
C SER A 78 6.64 4.39 -13.48
N ILE A 79 6.63 3.31 -12.71
CA ILE A 79 7.83 2.65 -12.20
C ILE A 79 7.98 1.31 -12.88
N GLU A 80 9.13 1.06 -13.50
CA GLU A 80 9.46 -0.23 -14.09
C GLU A 80 10.17 -1.13 -13.06
N ALA A 81 9.65 -2.34 -12.87
CA ALA A 81 10.21 -3.37 -12.00
C ALA A 81 10.21 -4.74 -12.70
N GLY A 82 11.28 -5.05 -13.39
CA GLY A 82 11.37 -6.25 -14.22
C GLY A 82 10.34 -6.23 -15.35
N ARG A 83 9.31 -7.11 -15.27
CA ARG A 83 8.21 -7.12 -16.24
C ARG A 83 6.98 -6.32 -15.75
N ALA A 84 7.02 -5.85 -14.53
CA ALA A 84 5.91 -5.09 -13.97
C ALA A 84 6.04 -3.61 -14.31
N ILE A 85 4.90 -3.01 -14.64
CA ILE A 85 4.72 -1.56 -14.72
C ILE A 85 3.81 -1.17 -13.57
N ILE A 86 4.29 -0.26 -12.72
CA ILE A 86 3.58 0.18 -11.51
C ILE A 86 3.23 1.64 -11.67
N THR A 87 1.95 1.96 -11.50
CA THR A 87 1.46 3.35 -11.54
C THR A 87 1.06 3.79 -10.14
N ALA A 88 1.57 4.92 -9.68
CA ALA A 88 1.17 5.56 -8.44
C ALA A 88 -0.07 6.43 -8.69
N VAL A 89 -1.14 6.19 -7.92
CA VAL A 89 -2.41 6.91 -8.03
C VAL A 89 -2.70 7.58 -6.70
N PRO A 90 -2.86 8.91 -6.64
CA PRO A 90 -3.23 9.61 -5.42
C PRO A 90 -4.58 9.13 -4.89
N VAL A 91 -4.68 8.98 -3.57
CA VAL A 91 -5.89 8.56 -2.87
C VAL A 91 -6.22 9.50 -1.72
N GLU A 92 -7.46 9.44 -1.22
CA GLU A 92 -7.95 10.34 -0.16
C GLU A 92 -7.52 9.85 1.22
N HIS A 93 -6.60 10.59 1.84
CA HIS A 93 -6.11 10.32 3.19
C HIS A 93 -5.62 11.62 3.85
N PRO A 94 -5.57 11.75 5.21
CA PRO A 94 -5.14 12.98 5.88
C PRO A 94 -3.71 13.45 5.58
N VAL A 95 -2.87 12.56 5.05
CA VAL A 95 -1.51 12.85 4.59
C VAL A 95 -1.37 12.46 3.11
N PRO A 96 -0.39 12.98 2.37
CA PRO A 96 -0.13 12.54 1.01
C PRO A 96 -0.05 11.01 0.93
N ALA A 97 -0.94 10.40 0.14
CA ALA A 97 -1.08 8.96 0.04
C ALA A 97 -1.30 8.50 -1.41
N PHE A 98 -0.79 7.32 -1.71
CA PHE A 98 -0.89 6.68 -3.02
C PHE A 98 -1.37 5.24 -2.89
N GLY A 99 -2.25 4.85 -3.79
CA GLY A 99 -2.43 3.45 -4.14
C GLY A 99 -1.54 3.08 -5.33
N PHE A 100 -1.37 1.79 -5.56
CA PHE A 100 -0.51 1.27 -6.62
C PHE A 100 -1.28 0.33 -7.54
N ARG A 101 -1.18 0.57 -8.84
CA ARG A 101 -1.67 -0.31 -9.88
C ARG A 101 -0.47 -1.02 -10.53
N ILE A 102 -0.43 -2.34 -10.46
CA ILE A 102 0.73 -3.16 -10.86
C ILE A 102 0.29 -4.05 -12.02
N ALA A 103 0.81 -3.80 -13.21
CA ALA A 103 0.50 -4.55 -14.42
C ALA A 103 1.67 -5.44 -14.84
N VAL A 104 1.37 -6.71 -15.16
CA VAL A 104 2.31 -7.66 -15.77
C VAL A 104 1.62 -8.31 -16.97
N GLY A 105 1.93 -7.85 -18.18
CA GLY A 105 1.16 -8.19 -19.37
C GLY A 105 -0.29 -7.72 -19.22
N ASP A 106 -1.25 -8.63 -19.42
CA ASP A 106 -2.69 -8.33 -19.32
C ASP A 106 -3.24 -8.47 -17.88
N THR A 107 -2.41 -8.91 -16.93
CA THR A 107 -2.83 -9.13 -15.54
C THR A 107 -2.53 -7.91 -14.69
N VAL A 108 -3.51 -7.47 -13.92
CA VAL A 108 -3.41 -6.26 -13.10
C VAL A 108 -3.82 -6.52 -11.65
N LEU A 109 -2.92 -6.19 -10.73
CA LEU A 109 -3.17 -6.10 -9.31
C LEU A 109 -3.23 -4.61 -8.92
N ALA A 110 -4.17 -4.25 -8.04
CA ALA A 110 -4.16 -2.94 -7.39
C ALA A 110 -4.12 -3.08 -5.87
N TYR A 111 -3.42 -2.14 -5.22
CA TYR A 111 -3.39 -1.96 -3.76
C TYR A 111 -3.83 -0.54 -3.44
N THR A 112 -4.82 -0.39 -2.59
CA THR A 112 -5.38 0.93 -2.29
C THR A 112 -4.48 1.82 -1.46
N GLY A 113 -3.57 1.25 -0.66
CA GLY A 113 -3.06 1.99 0.50
C GLY A 113 -4.22 2.28 1.45
N ASP A 114 -4.05 3.27 2.32
CA ASP A 114 -5.12 3.77 3.17
C ASP A 114 -5.86 4.89 2.44
N THR A 115 -7.18 4.80 2.39
CA THR A 115 -8.03 5.74 1.65
C THR A 115 -9.48 5.70 2.10
N ASP A 116 -10.19 6.80 1.95
CA ASP A 116 -11.66 6.81 1.88
C ASP A 116 -12.12 6.76 0.42
N VAL A 117 -13.42 6.83 0.19
CA VAL A 117 -14.04 6.84 -1.14
C VAL A 117 -13.58 8.08 -1.91
N CYS A 118 -12.90 7.88 -3.04
CA CYS A 118 -12.43 8.96 -3.90
C CYS A 118 -12.29 8.51 -5.37
N GLU A 119 -12.12 9.47 -6.26
CA GLU A 119 -11.92 9.22 -7.69
C GLU A 119 -10.64 8.39 -7.93
N GLY A 120 -9.56 8.67 -7.18
CA GLY A 120 -8.29 7.92 -7.26
C GLY A 120 -8.48 6.45 -6.93
N ALA A 121 -9.20 6.11 -5.86
CA ALA A 121 -9.51 4.72 -5.51
C ALA A 121 -10.35 4.03 -6.60
N SER A 122 -11.30 4.74 -7.20
CA SER A 122 -12.13 4.22 -8.29
C SER A 122 -11.31 3.97 -9.56
N ALA A 123 -10.43 4.91 -9.94
CA ALA A 123 -9.53 4.76 -11.08
C ALA A 123 -8.54 3.60 -10.88
N LEU A 124 -7.97 3.51 -9.67
CA LEU A 124 -7.06 2.44 -9.26
C LEU A 124 -7.70 1.06 -9.41
N ALA A 125 -8.94 0.90 -8.96
CA ALA A 125 -9.66 -0.37 -8.92
C ALA A 125 -10.24 -0.79 -10.28
N SER A 126 -10.29 0.10 -11.27
CA SER A 126 -10.99 -0.15 -12.54
C SER A 126 -10.50 -1.39 -13.27
N GLY A 127 -11.36 -2.41 -13.37
CA GLY A 127 -11.18 -3.64 -14.16
C GLY A 127 -9.98 -4.50 -13.75
N VAL A 128 -9.51 -4.42 -12.49
CA VAL A 128 -8.35 -5.20 -12.03
C VAL A 128 -8.69 -6.67 -11.79
N ASP A 129 -7.70 -7.54 -11.96
CA ASP A 129 -7.82 -8.96 -11.66
C ASP A 129 -7.88 -9.23 -10.16
N LEU A 130 -7.13 -8.46 -9.35
CA LEU A 130 -7.18 -8.49 -7.90
C LEU A 130 -7.06 -7.07 -7.34
N LEU A 131 -7.98 -6.72 -6.44
CA LEU A 131 -7.90 -5.54 -5.60
C LEU A 131 -7.55 -5.95 -4.18
N LEU A 132 -6.37 -5.55 -3.70
CA LEU A 132 -6.01 -5.57 -2.29
C LEU A 132 -6.47 -4.25 -1.69
N CYS A 133 -7.57 -4.29 -0.95
CA CYS A 133 -8.29 -3.11 -0.47
C CYS A 133 -8.27 -3.03 1.04
N GLU A 134 -7.99 -1.86 1.56
CA GLU A 134 -8.16 -1.60 2.98
C GLU A 134 -9.63 -1.68 3.41
N ALA A 135 -9.88 -1.99 4.69
CA ALA A 135 -11.17 -1.94 5.36
C ALA A 135 -10.97 -1.62 6.85
N GLY A 136 -10.38 -0.47 7.12
CA GLY A 136 -9.97 -0.04 8.45
C GLY A 136 -11.13 0.32 9.36
N TYR A 137 -12.28 0.73 8.79
CA TYR A 137 -13.46 1.13 9.53
C TYR A 137 -14.61 0.14 9.41
N VAL A 138 -15.58 0.26 10.30
CA VAL A 138 -16.85 -0.49 10.32
C VAL A 138 -18.00 0.45 10.06
N GLU A 139 -18.86 0.09 9.11
CA GLU A 139 -20.05 0.86 8.74
C GLU A 139 -20.97 1.06 9.95
N GLY A 140 -21.50 2.25 10.10
CA GLY A 140 -22.35 2.64 11.23
C GLY A 140 -21.60 2.91 12.55
N ARG A 141 -20.44 2.29 12.77
CA ARG A 141 -19.61 2.55 13.96
C ARG A 141 -18.73 3.79 13.78
N ASP A 142 -18.06 3.87 12.63
CA ASP A 142 -16.99 4.83 12.39
C ASP A 142 -17.38 5.92 11.38
N ASP A 143 -18.65 6.05 11.02
CA ASP A 143 -19.17 6.98 10.00
C ASP A 143 -18.92 8.46 10.27
N HIS A 144 -18.56 8.80 11.50
CA HIS A 144 -18.19 10.17 11.87
C HIS A 144 -16.78 10.55 11.44
N PHE A 145 -15.95 9.59 11.06
CA PHE A 145 -14.64 9.82 10.46
C PHE A 145 -14.78 9.78 8.93
N GLN A 146 -14.34 10.82 8.26
CA GLN A 146 -14.36 10.93 6.80
C GLN A 146 -12.97 11.27 6.26
N GLY A 147 -12.69 10.88 5.03
CA GLY A 147 -11.42 11.14 4.35
C GLY A 147 -10.24 10.36 4.95
N ILE A 148 -10.48 9.20 5.59
CA ILE A 148 -9.43 8.43 6.27
C ILE A 148 -9.39 6.98 5.78
N HIS A 149 -10.47 6.19 6.01
CA HIS A 149 -10.52 4.78 5.70
C HIS A 149 -11.84 4.33 5.08
N LEU A 150 -11.76 3.27 4.29
CA LEU A 150 -12.93 2.54 3.84
C LEU A 150 -13.50 1.66 4.96
N THR A 151 -14.81 1.39 4.87
CA THR A 151 -15.46 0.27 5.55
C THR A 151 -15.46 -0.96 4.66
N GLY A 152 -15.73 -2.14 5.20
CA GLY A 152 -15.93 -3.33 4.37
C GLY A 152 -17.01 -3.13 3.32
N LYS A 153 -18.10 -2.44 3.69
CA LYS A 153 -19.19 -2.09 2.76
C LYS A 153 -18.71 -1.21 1.61
N ARG A 154 -17.97 -0.12 1.92
CA ARG A 154 -17.45 0.80 0.89
C ARG A 154 -16.43 0.10 -0.02
N ALA A 155 -15.59 -0.78 0.52
CA ALA A 155 -14.67 -1.62 -0.26
C ALA A 155 -15.43 -2.57 -1.20
N GLY A 156 -16.52 -3.18 -0.74
CA GLY A 156 -17.41 -4.02 -1.57
C GLY A 156 -18.09 -3.24 -2.70
N ILE A 157 -18.59 -2.04 -2.40
CA ILE A 157 -19.19 -1.14 -3.41
C ILE A 157 -18.13 -0.76 -4.45
N LEU A 158 -16.96 -0.33 -4.02
CA LEU A 158 -15.83 0.02 -4.90
C LEU A 158 -15.49 -1.14 -5.85
N ALA A 159 -15.36 -2.36 -5.31
CA ALA A 159 -15.03 -3.54 -6.11
C ALA A 159 -16.11 -3.88 -7.15
N ARG A 160 -17.40 -3.77 -6.77
CA ARG A 160 -18.52 -4.00 -7.69
C ARG A 160 -18.55 -2.96 -8.81
N GLU A 161 -18.48 -1.69 -8.47
CA GLU A 161 -18.60 -0.59 -9.43
C GLU A 161 -17.41 -0.51 -10.38
N ALA A 162 -16.21 -0.83 -9.87
CA ALA A 162 -15.00 -0.87 -10.67
C ALA A 162 -14.83 -2.14 -11.52
N GLY A 163 -15.72 -3.14 -11.39
CA GLY A 163 -15.63 -4.40 -12.12
C GLY A 163 -14.42 -5.26 -11.74
N VAL A 164 -14.06 -5.24 -10.44
CA VAL A 164 -12.95 -6.03 -9.89
C VAL A 164 -13.26 -7.52 -10.00
N LYS A 165 -12.28 -8.34 -10.44
CA LYS A 165 -12.50 -9.79 -10.55
C LYS A 165 -12.35 -10.51 -9.21
N LYS A 166 -11.47 -10.05 -8.32
CA LYS A 166 -11.28 -10.59 -6.98
C LYS A 166 -10.95 -9.48 -5.99
N LEU A 167 -11.66 -9.46 -4.84
CA LEU A 167 -11.42 -8.54 -3.73
C LEU A 167 -10.72 -9.27 -2.58
N VAL A 168 -9.64 -8.69 -2.08
CA VAL A 168 -8.94 -9.14 -0.86
C VAL A 168 -8.90 -7.99 0.12
N LEU A 169 -9.56 -8.14 1.27
CA LEU A 169 -9.58 -7.11 2.31
C LEU A 169 -8.33 -7.18 3.19
N THR A 170 -7.76 -6.01 3.46
CA THR A 170 -6.59 -5.85 4.33
C THR A 170 -6.77 -4.67 5.28
N HIS A 171 -5.75 -4.33 6.04
CA HIS A 171 -5.72 -3.17 6.96
C HIS A 171 -6.88 -3.15 7.98
N ILE A 172 -7.30 -4.34 8.45
CA ILE A 172 -8.34 -4.46 9.47
C ILE A 172 -7.67 -4.38 10.84
N PRO A 173 -8.01 -3.38 11.69
CA PRO A 173 -7.40 -3.19 12.99
C PRO A 173 -7.58 -4.42 13.90
N PRO A 174 -6.61 -4.75 14.77
CA PRO A 174 -6.64 -5.95 15.60
C PRO A 174 -7.78 -5.98 16.64
N TRP A 175 -8.38 -4.85 16.95
CA TRP A 175 -9.56 -4.73 17.82
C TRP A 175 -10.89 -4.89 17.08
N THR A 176 -10.88 -5.06 15.77
CA THR A 176 -12.06 -5.29 14.95
C THR A 176 -12.17 -6.77 14.60
N ASP A 177 -13.34 -7.39 14.84
CA ASP A 177 -13.60 -8.75 14.35
C ASP A 177 -13.57 -8.74 12.82
N ARG A 178 -12.62 -9.46 12.25
CA ARG A 178 -12.39 -9.51 10.79
C ARG A 178 -13.59 -10.02 9.99
N LYS A 179 -14.54 -10.69 10.66
CA LYS A 179 -15.79 -11.13 10.02
C LYS A 179 -16.70 -9.95 9.66
N VAL A 180 -16.67 -8.88 10.48
CA VAL A 180 -17.54 -7.71 10.26
C VAL A 180 -17.27 -7.07 8.88
N PRO A 181 -16.07 -6.57 8.56
CA PRO A 181 -15.82 -5.99 7.24
C PRO A 181 -15.95 -7.02 6.11
N LEU A 182 -15.70 -8.32 6.36
CA LEU A 182 -15.94 -9.36 5.37
C LEU A 182 -17.41 -9.51 5.02
N GLU A 183 -18.31 -9.52 6.02
CA GLU A 183 -19.76 -9.61 5.84
C GLU A 183 -20.32 -8.33 5.19
N GLU A 184 -19.84 -7.17 5.58
CA GLU A 184 -20.16 -5.89 4.95
C GLU A 184 -19.81 -5.89 3.47
N ALA A 185 -18.58 -6.29 3.11
CA ALA A 185 -18.17 -6.36 1.71
C ALA A 185 -18.95 -7.44 0.93
N ARG A 186 -19.25 -8.57 1.57
CA ARG A 186 -20.05 -9.65 0.94
C ARG A 186 -21.47 -9.22 0.60
N ALA A 187 -22.05 -8.31 1.36
CA ALA A 187 -23.38 -7.77 1.07
C ALA A 187 -23.40 -6.91 -0.21
N GLU A 188 -22.25 -6.40 -0.65
CA GLU A 188 -22.13 -5.47 -1.77
C GLU A 188 -21.42 -6.06 -3.00
N PHE A 189 -20.60 -7.11 -2.81
CA PHE A 189 -19.80 -7.70 -3.88
C PHE A 189 -19.99 -9.21 -3.96
N ASP A 190 -20.53 -9.69 -5.08
CA ASP A 190 -20.83 -11.11 -5.33
C ASP A 190 -19.63 -11.92 -5.84
N GLY A 191 -18.54 -11.23 -6.24
CA GLY A 191 -17.33 -11.87 -6.75
C GLY A 191 -16.52 -12.61 -5.69
N PRO A 192 -15.38 -13.22 -6.09
CA PRO A 192 -14.42 -13.83 -5.16
C PRO A 192 -13.93 -12.81 -4.14
N LEU A 193 -14.16 -13.10 -2.85
CA LEU A 193 -13.84 -12.23 -1.72
C LEU A 193 -13.14 -13.01 -0.62
N GLU A 194 -11.99 -12.50 -0.16
CA GLU A 194 -11.16 -13.09 0.89
C GLU A 194 -10.61 -12.03 1.84
N LEU A 195 -10.17 -12.47 3.01
CA LEU A 195 -9.33 -11.66 3.91
C LEU A 195 -7.86 -11.91 3.61
N ALA A 196 -7.04 -10.86 3.62
CA ALA A 196 -5.60 -11.01 3.53
C ALA A 196 -5.05 -11.79 4.73
N GLU A 197 -4.17 -12.74 4.47
CA GLU A 197 -3.51 -13.57 5.48
C GLU A 197 -1.99 -13.45 5.32
N SER A 198 -1.28 -13.37 6.45
CA SER A 198 0.17 -13.34 6.45
C SER A 198 0.75 -14.57 5.77
N LEU A 199 1.75 -14.38 4.91
CA LEU A 199 2.46 -15.43 4.17
C LEU A 199 1.61 -16.24 3.17
N ARG A 200 0.37 -15.84 2.94
CA ARG A 200 -0.46 -16.47 1.91
C ARG A 200 -0.07 -15.96 0.51
N THR A 201 0.00 -16.88 -0.44
CA THR A 201 0.21 -16.56 -1.85
C THR A 201 -1.13 -16.45 -2.56
N TYR A 202 -1.34 -15.39 -3.31
CA TYR A 202 -2.48 -15.18 -4.20
C TYR A 202 -2.00 -15.31 -5.63
N THR A 203 -2.68 -16.16 -6.42
CA THR A 203 -2.37 -16.35 -7.85
C THR A 203 -3.44 -15.62 -8.68
N LEU A 204 -2.99 -14.93 -9.71
CA LEU A 204 -3.79 -14.17 -10.67
C LEU A 204 -3.75 -14.82 -12.04
#